data_734c8a285c6a3508a882d1fb762f42da
#
_entry.id   734c8a285c6a3508a882d1fb762f42da
#
_cell.length_a   1.000
_cell.length_b   1.000
_cell.length_c   1.000
_cell.angle_alpha   90.00
_cell.angle_beta   90.00
_cell.angle_gamma   90.00
#
_symmetry.space_group_name_H-M   'P 1'
#
loop_
_entity.id
_entity.type
_entity.pdbx_description
1 polymer ?
#
loop_
_entity_poly.entity_id
_entity_poly.type
_entity_poly.pdbx_seq_one_letter_code
_entity_poly.pdbx_strand_id
1 'polypeptide(L)'
;MANSLKPDSAELLTILQRFPAFHSIKTWWLAYSGGVDSRVLLHLLSQLDLPVRAVYVDHGLQAVSKQWAGHCQQTCAQLNIPFTSITVDATAQRGESPEAAARRARYQALATLVEVNDCVLTAQHADDQAETFLLQLMRGAGAAGLSAMPFAQAFSQGWLLRPLLDFSRQQILDIAHAENFSWVDDPSNADERFDRNYLRQTILPTFIKRWPQTIPIITRAAQQQAENQELLEALAAQDLGPGKITTVLPVEKLVQLDEPRQRNALRYWLEKNQLRMPSRAIMQQILSQLLHGRDDAEACVRWDDVALYCYRKQLHLQKTVNHDAAQVLSWDGRQPLLIASLQQQLVFEATNHSGLIPEIAGKALQVRFRQGGEKIKPAGQPHTHTLKNLFQQQGVPPWLRDRIPLVYLNDELIAVCGYWVADAYAVNSGEGLLPVIKEKENANERQ
;
A
#
# COMPACT_ATOMS: atom_id res chain seq x y z
N MET A 1 -17.12 40.59 -0.36
CA MET A 1 -17.33 40.32 -1.79
C MET A 1 -16.27 39.33 -2.21
N ALA A 2 -16.59 38.03 -2.18
CA ALA A 2 -15.70 37.02 -2.70
C ALA A 2 -15.71 37.17 -4.23
N ASN A 3 -14.57 37.50 -4.79
CA ASN A 3 -14.32 37.49 -6.22
C ASN A 3 -14.60 36.06 -6.69
N SER A 4 -15.70 35.84 -7.44
CA SER A 4 -15.97 34.56 -8.09
C SER A 4 -15.06 34.48 -9.31
N LEU A 5 -13.78 34.18 -9.07
CA LEU A 5 -12.84 33.83 -10.12
C LEU A 5 -13.39 32.57 -10.81
N LYS A 6 -13.71 32.69 -12.11
CA LYS A 6 -13.97 31.52 -12.94
C LYS A 6 -12.60 30.87 -13.21
N PRO A 7 -12.47 29.57 -13.08
CA PRO A 7 -11.20 28.92 -13.44
C PRO A 7 -10.86 29.23 -14.88
N ASP A 8 -9.71 29.85 -15.13
CA ASP A 8 -9.12 30.03 -16.44
C ASP A 8 -7.76 29.33 -16.55
N SER A 9 -7.18 29.33 -17.73
CA SER A 9 -5.90 28.66 -17.96
C SER A 9 -4.75 29.28 -17.18
N ALA A 10 -4.76 30.59 -16.92
CA ALA A 10 -3.70 31.27 -16.15
C ALA A 10 -3.79 30.90 -14.67
N GLU A 11 -5.00 30.84 -14.12
CA GLU A 11 -5.22 30.37 -12.74
C GLU A 11 -4.85 28.90 -12.59
N LEU A 12 -5.26 28.05 -13.56
CA LEU A 12 -4.85 26.64 -13.59
C LEU A 12 -3.32 26.49 -13.57
N LEU A 13 -2.61 27.27 -14.40
CA LEU A 13 -1.14 27.26 -14.42
C LEU A 13 -0.57 27.66 -13.06
N THR A 14 -1.11 28.71 -12.45
CA THR A 14 -0.69 29.15 -11.10
C THR A 14 -0.88 28.03 -10.06
N ILE A 15 -1.99 27.31 -10.14
CA ILE A 15 -2.26 26.17 -9.25
C ILE A 15 -1.27 25.02 -9.49
N LEU A 16 -1.01 24.67 -10.75
CA LEU A 16 -0.05 23.61 -11.08
C LEU A 16 1.37 23.97 -10.63
N GLN A 17 1.77 25.23 -10.71
CA GLN A 17 3.06 25.74 -10.25
C GLN A 17 3.24 25.70 -8.73
N ARG A 18 2.18 25.53 -7.93
CA ARG A 18 2.29 25.27 -6.49
C ARG A 18 2.92 23.90 -6.21
N PHE A 19 2.91 23.00 -7.20
CA PHE A 19 3.53 21.68 -7.06
C PHE A 19 5.05 21.80 -7.16
N PRO A 20 5.82 21.41 -6.11
CA PRO A 20 7.26 21.66 -6.07
C PRO A 20 8.05 21.06 -7.25
N ALA A 21 7.58 19.92 -7.78
CA ALA A 21 8.22 19.24 -8.89
C ALA A 21 7.66 19.66 -10.27
N PHE A 22 6.88 20.75 -10.37
CA PHE A 22 6.23 21.19 -11.61
C PHE A 22 7.17 21.22 -12.83
N HIS A 23 8.34 21.82 -12.69
CA HIS A 23 9.30 21.97 -13.79
C HIS A 23 10.01 20.66 -14.17
N SER A 24 9.93 19.62 -13.36
CA SER A 24 10.54 18.31 -13.64
C SER A 24 9.57 17.34 -14.29
N ILE A 25 8.28 17.70 -14.42
CA ILE A 25 7.28 16.83 -15.04
C ILE A 25 7.52 16.73 -16.54
N LYS A 26 7.64 15.50 -17.01
CA LYS A 26 7.86 15.17 -18.44
C LYS A 26 6.55 15.01 -19.20
N THR A 27 5.54 14.41 -18.56
CA THR A 27 4.23 14.16 -19.17
C THR A 27 3.12 14.44 -18.17
N TRP A 28 2.11 15.20 -18.60
CA TRP A 28 0.89 15.45 -17.85
C TRP A 28 -0.23 14.56 -18.40
N TRP A 29 -0.51 13.47 -17.73
CA TRP A 29 -1.57 12.53 -18.10
C TRP A 29 -2.91 12.98 -17.54
N LEU A 30 -3.83 13.47 -18.37
CA LEU A 30 -5.18 13.75 -17.94
C LEU A 30 -6.03 12.47 -17.96
N ALA A 31 -6.54 12.04 -16.80
CA ALA A 31 -7.57 11.01 -16.72
C ALA A 31 -8.90 11.58 -17.25
N TYR A 32 -9.13 11.42 -18.55
CA TYR A 32 -10.24 12.02 -19.27
C TYR A 32 -11.40 11.04 -19.40
N SER A 33 -12.49 11.26 -18.63
CA SER A 33 -13.69 10.40 -18.63
C SER A 33 -14.74 10.79 -19.67
N GLY A 34 -14.60 11.94 -20.33
CA GLY A 34 -15.62 12.52 -21.18
C GLY A 34 -16.71 13.30 -20.44
N GLY A 35 -16.79 13.19 -19.11
CA GLY A 35 -17.71 13.99 -18.29
C GLY A 35 -17.30 15.45 -18.21
N VAL A 36 -18.26 16.32 -17.79
CA VAL A 36 -18.11 17.79 -17.82
C VAL A 36 -16.85 18.27 -17.10
N ASP A 37 -16.54 17.73 -15.91
CA ASP A 37 -15.41 18.19 -15.09
C ASP A 37 -14.08 17.95 -15.80
N SER A 38 -13.92 16.73 -16.35
CA SER A 38 -12.71 16.36 -17.11
C SER A 38 -12.65 17.07 -18.47
N ARG A 39 -13.80 17.42 -19.07
CA ARG A 39 -13.87 18.18 -20.33
C ARG A 39 -13.39 19.62 -20.13
N VAL A 40 -13.80 20.25 -19.03
CA VAL A 40 -13.32 21.60 -18.67
C VAL A 40 -11.82 21.57 -18.39
N LEU A 41 -11.33 20.62 -17.59
CA LEU A 41 -9.90 20.50 -17.32
C LEU A 41 -9.09 20.26 -18.60
N LEU A 42 -9.56 19.43 -19.52
CA LEU A 42 -8.93 19.19 -20.83
C LEU A 42 -8.83 20.51 -21.62
N HIS A 43 -9.89 21.31 -21.64
CA HIS A 43 -9.91 22.62 -22.34
C HIS A 43 -8.89 23.59 -21.74
N LEU A 44 -8.89 23.76 -20.42
CA LEU A 44 -7.97 24.66 -19.76
C LEU A 44 -6.50 24.24 -19.98
N LEU A 45 -6.22 22.93 -19.94
CA LEU A 45 -4.89 22.38 -20.22
C LEU A 45 -4.46 22.58 -21.67
N SER A 46 -5.40 22.51 -22.63
CA SER A 46 -5.09 22.71 -24.06
C SER A 46 -4.61 24.11 -24.41
N GLN A 47 -4.84 25.08 -23.52
CA GLN A 47 -4.40 26.48 -23.66
C GLN A 47 -3.02 26.73 -23.03
N LEU A 48 -2.43 25.71 -22.38
CA LEU A 48 -1.13 25.82 -21.73
C LEU A 48 -0.05 25.13 -22.57
N ASP A 49 1.16 25.70 -22.56
CA ASP A 49 2.32 25.07 -23.19
C ASP A 49 2.90 23.98 -22.27
N LEU A 50 2.17 22.87 -22.14
CA LEU A 50 2.52 21.72 -21.33
C LEU A 50 2.42 20.42 -22.16
N PRO A 51 3.29 19.43 -21.94
CA PRO A 51 3.23 18.13 -22.61
C PRO A 51 2.06 17.29 -22.09
N VAL A 52 0.82 17.67 -22.42
CA VAL A 52 -0.40 17.02 -21.97
C VAL A 52 -0.74 15.84 -22.88
N ARG A 53 -1.16 14.73 -22.27
CA ARG A 53 -1.74 13.56 -22.92
C ARG A 53 -3.02 13.18 -22.20
N ALA A 54 -4.06 12.81 -22.94
CA ALA A 54 -5.33 12.37 -22.38
C ALA A 54 -5.43 10.85 -22.40
N VAL A 55 -5.92 10.25 -21.30
CA VAL A 55 -6.18 8.81 -21.20
C VAL A 55 -7.62 8.56 -20.76
N TYR A 56 -8.33 7.74 -21.54
CA TYR A 56 -9.64 7.22 -21.22
C TYR A 56 -9.52 5.78 -20.74
N VAL A 57 -10.12 5.46 -19.59
CA VAL A 57 -10.16 4.07 -19.08
C VAL A 57 -11.56 3.53 -19.28
N ASP A 58 -11.70 2.58 -20.19
CA ASP A 58 -12.92 1.84 -20.47
C ASP A 58 -13.07 0.66 -19.50
N HIS A 59 -14.10 0.72 -18.67
CA HIS A 59 -14.40 -0.33 -17.69
C HIS A 59 -15.11 -1.55 -18.27
N GLY A 60 -15.50 -1.52 -19.56
CA GLY A 60 -16.19 -2.63 -20.24
C GLY A 60 -17.61 -2.93 -19.70
N LEU A 61 -18.13 -2.11 -18.77
CA LEU A 61 -19.38 -2.38 -18.06
C LEU A 61 -20.63 -2.01 -18.86
N GLN A 62 -20.50 -1.19 -19.90
CA GLN A 62 -21.63 -0.69 -20.68
C GLN A 62 -21.36 -0.80 -22.18
N ALA A 63 -22.38 -1.20 -22.96
CA ALA A 63 -22.27 -1.30 -24.42
C ALA A 63 -21.97 0.05 -25.10
N VAL A 64 -22.33 1.16 -24.45
CA VAL A 64 -22.10 2.53 -24.93
C VAL A 64 -20.70 3.08 -24.62
N SER A 65 -19.87 2.40 -23.84
CA SER A 65 -18.54 2.88 -23.45
C SER A 65 -17.61 3.08 -24.65
N LYS A 66 -17.77 2.29 -25.72
CA LYS A 66 -17.07 2.49 -27.00
C LYS A 66 -17.43 3.78 -27.69
N GLN A 67 -18.72 4.21 -27.61
CA GLN A 67 -19.15 5.49 -28.15
C GLN A 67 -18.55 6.65 -27.36
N TRP A 68 -18.45 6.51 -26.05
CA TRP A 68 -17.80 7.51 -25.17
C TRP A 68 -16.32 7.66 -25.47
N ALA A 69 -15.60 6.53 -25.66
CA ALA A 69 -14.21 6.56 -26.09
C ALA A 69 -14.02 7.30 -27.43
N GLY A 70 -14.92 7.06 -28.40
CA GLY A 70 -14.92 7.77 -29.69
C GLY A 70 -15.15 9.27 -29.54
N HIS A 71 -16.11 9.69 -28.68
CA HIS A 71 -16.34 11.11 -28.35
C HIS A 71 -15.09 11.74 -27.71
N CYS A 72 -14.47 11.06 -26.75
CA CYS A 72 -13.25 11.52 -26.11
C CYS A 72 -12.10 11.69 -27.11
N GLN A 73 -11.91 10.72 -27.99
CA GLN A 73 -10.89 10.76 -29.04
C GLN A 73 -11.11 11.95 -30.00
N GLN A 74 -12.33 12.15 -30.46
CA GLN A 74 -12.68 13.27 -31.34
C GLN A 74 -12.41 14.61 -30.67
N THR A 75 -12.80 14.75 -29.40
CA THR A 75 -12.57 15.97 -28.62
C THR A 75 -11.08 16.26 -28.46
N CYS A 76 -10.28 15.26 -28.14
CA CYS A 76 -8.82 15.40 -28.01
C CYS A 76 -8.15 15.76 -29.36
N ALA A 77 -8.63 15.18 -30.46
CA ALA A 77 -8.14 15.50 -31.81
C ALA A 77 -8.41 16.98 -32.20
N GLN A 78 -9.57 17.51 -31.84
CA GLN A 78 -9.91 18.94 -32.07
C GLN A 78 -8.99 19.88 -31.28
N LEU A 79 -8.48 19.44 -30.13
CA LEU A 79 -7.60 20.24 -29.25
C LEU A 79 -6.11 19.92 -29.49
N ASN A 80 -5.77 19.07 -30.46
CA ASN A 80 -4.41 18.59 -30.74
C ASN A 80 -3.72 17.93 -29.53
N ILE A 81 -4.50 17.26 -28.66
CA ILE A 81 -3.99 16.54 -27.49
C ILE A 81 -3.89 15.04 -27.83
N PRO A 82 -2.73 14.41 -27.67
CA PRO A 82 -2.58 12.95 -27.83
C PRO A 82 -3.53 12.19 -26.90
N PHE A 83 -4.21 11.18 -27.45
CA PHE A 83 -5.24 10.41 -26.75
C PHE A 83 -4.89 8.92 -26.73
N THR A 84 -5.10 8.28 -25.57
CA THR A 84 -4.94 6.83 -25.38
C THR A 84 -6.20 6.28 -24.71
N SER A 85 -6.69 5.12 -25.16
CA SER A 85 -7.79 4.39 -24.51
C SER A 85 -7.27 3.06 -23.99
N ILE A 86 -7.61 2.74 -22.73
CA ILE A 86 -7.22 1.48 -22.06
C ILE A 86 -8.49 0.78 -21.61
N THR A 87 -8.68 -0.47 -22.05
CA THR A 87 -9.80 -1.30 -21.58
C THR A 87 -9.34 -2.12 -20.37
N VAL A 88 -10.16 -2.13 -19.31
CA VAL A 88 -9.87 -2.84 -18.07
C VAL A 88 -11.03 -3.74 -17.67
N ASP A 89 -10.72 -4.81 -16.96
CA ASP A 89 -11.73 -5.61 -16.28
C ASP A 89 -12.03 -4.99 -14.90
N ALA A 90 -13.22 -4.44 -14.77
CA ALA A 90 -13.73 -3.83 -13.55
C ALA A 90 -14.66 -4.75 -12.75
N THR A 91 -14.55 -6.07 -12.92
CA THR A 91 -15.35 -7.05 -12.16
C THR A 91 -15.07 -6.93 -10.66
N ALA A 92 -16.14 -6.78 -9.88
CA ALA A 92 -16.07 -6.64 -8.44
C ALA A 92 -15.62 -7.96 -7.79
N GLN A 93 -14.70 -7.89 -6.86
CA GLN A 93 -14.30 -9.02 -6.03
C GLN A 93 -15.32 -9.26 -4.91
N ARG A 94 -15.24 -10.44 -4.27
CA ARG A 94 -16.17 -10.79 -3.19
C ARG A 94 -16.11 -9.75 -2.06
N GLY A 95 -17.24 -9.07 -1.82
CA GLY A 95 -17.34 -8.03 -0.78
C GLY A 95 -16.93 -6.62 -1.23
N GLU A 96 -16.57 -6.43 -2.50
CA GLU A 96 -16.25 -5.14 -3.09
C GLU A 96 -17.47 -4.56 -3.80
N SER A 97 -17.74 -3.25 -3.66
CA SER A 97 -18.77 -2.59 -4.43
C SER A 97 -18.34 -2.41 -5.89
N PRO A 98 -19.28 -2.39 -6.87
CA PRO A 98 -18.94 -2.13 -8.27
C PRO A 98 -18.18 -0.82 -8.48
N GLU A 99 -18.52 0.24 -7.72
CA GLU A 99 -17.82 1.52 -7.78
C GLU A 99 -16.37 1.40 -7.31
N ALA A 100 -16.13 0.67 -6.21
CA ALA A 100 -14.79 0.43 -5.69
C ALA A 100 -13.95 -0.37 -6.68
N ALA A 101 -14.53 -1.41 -7.31
CA ALA A 101 -13.88 -2.21 -8.33
C ALA A 101 -13.50 -1.39 -9.57
N ALA A 102 -14.44 -0.59 -10.09
CA ALA A 102 -14.19 0.30 -11.22
C ALA A 102 -13.10 1.35 -10.89
N ARG A 103 -13.14 1.92 -9.69
CA ARG A 103 -12.11 2.84 -9.21
C ARG A 103 -10.75 2.15 -9.12
N ARG A 104 -10.65 0.98 -8.52
CA ARG A 104 -9.42 0.17 -8.42
C ARG A 104 -8.84 -0.11 -9.80
N ALA A 105 -9.64 -0.64 -10.72
CA ALA A 105 -9.23 -0.96 -12.09
C ALA A 105 -8.73 0.28 -12.84
N ARG A 106 -9.40 1.43 -12.69
CA ARG A 106 -8.98 2.72 -13.27
C ARG A 106 -7.59 3.13 -12.77
N TYR A 107 -7.39 3.13 -11.45
CA TYR A 107 -6.10 3.56 -10.89
C TYR A 107 -4.97 2.58 -11.23
N GLN A 108 -5.25 1.29 -11.31
CA GLN A 108 -4.28 0.29 -11.78
C GLN A 108 -3.86 0.55 -13.24
N ALA A 109 -4.83 0.81 -14.13
CA ALA A 109 -4.54 1.15 -15.52
C ALA A 109 -3.71 2.44 -15.65
N LEU A 110 -4.08 3.48 -14.89
CA LEU A 110 -3.30 4.72 -14.89
C LEU A 110 -1.87 4.49 -14.38
N ALA A 111 -1.69 3.64 -13.37
CA ALA A 111 -0.38 3.34 -12.81
C ALA A 111 0.59 2.68 -13.80
N THR A 112 0.06 1.95 -14.81
CA THR A 112 0.91 1.33 -15.86
C THR A 112 1.49 2.34 -16.85
N LEU A 113 0.90 3.54 -16.96
CA LEU A 113 1.35 4.59 -17.87
C LEU A 113 2.40 5.51 -17.24
N VAL A 114 2.44 5.57 -15.91
CA VAL A 114 3.19 6.59 -15.17
C VAL A 114 4.63 6.16 -15.00
N GLU A 115 5.51 6.88 -15.65
CA GLU A 115 6.97 6.77 -15.50
C GLU A 115 7.50 7.78 -14.48
N VAL A 116 8.81 7.72 -14.22
CA VAL A 116 9.49 8.69 -13.34
C VAL A 116 9.37 10.10 -13.92
N ASN A 117 8.90 11.03 -13.11
CA ASN A 117 8.59 12.42 -13.46
C ASN A 117 7.35 12.60 -14.35
N ASP A 118 6.46 11.63 -14.40
CA ASP A 118 5.12 11.82 -14.97
C ASP A 118 4.13 12.26 -13.88
N CYS A 119 3.05 12.90 -14.31
CA CYS A 119 1.99 13.34 -13.42
C CYS A 119 0.61 13.02 -14.00
N VAL A 120 -0.24 12.35 -13.24
CA VAL A 120 -1.66 12.16 -13.56
C VAL A 120 -2.48 13.34 -13.01
N LEU A 121 -3.28 13.92 -13.86
CA LEU A 121 -4.27 14.96 -13.50
C LEU A 121 -5.67 14.34 -13.46
N THR A 122 -6.41 14.66 -12.41
CA THR A 122 -7.80 14.24 -12.27
C THR A 122 -8.67 15.46 -11.95
N ALA A 123 -9.92 15.47 -12.45
CA ALA A 123 -10.80 16.61 -12.40
C ALA A 123 -11.73 16.64 -11.16
N GLN A 124 -11.26 16.10 -10.00
CA GLN A 124 -12.00 16.25 -8.75
C GLN A 124 -12.04 17.73 -8.33
N HIS A 125 -13.19 18.16 -7.80
CA HIS A 125 -13.50 19.54 -7.47
C HIS A 125 -13.98 19.68 -6.00
N ALA A 126 -14.34 20.90 -5.59
CA ALA A 126 -14.73 21.20 -4.20
C ALA A 126 -15.93 20.38 -3.70
N ASP A 127 -16.91 20.12 -4.57
CA ASP A 127 -18.06 19.30 -4.19
C ASP A 127 -17.67 17.84 -3.97
N ASP A 128 -16.72 17.29 -4.75
CA ASP A 128 -16.16 15.95 -4.51
C ASP A 128 -15.38 15.89 -3.18
N GLN A 129 -14.71 17.00 -2.79
CA GLN A 129 -14.08 17.11 -1.46
C GLN A 129 -15.13 17.02 -0.36
N ALA A 130 -16.24 17.75 -0.50
CA ALA A 130 -17.32 17.73 0.49
C ALA A 130 -17.97 16.34 0.59
N GLU A 131 -18.23 15.67 -0.53
CA GLU A 131 -18.71 14.29 -0.55
C GLU A 131 -17.75 13.35 0.16
N THR A 132 -16.47 13.45 -0.16
CA THR A 132 -15.42 12.58 0.44
C THR A 132 -15.31 12.85 1.95
N PHE A 133 -15.31 14.10 2.38
CA PHE A 133 -15.30 14.47 3.79
C PHE A 133 -16.47 13.86 4.55
N LEU A 134 -17.71 14.01 4.04
CA LEU A 134 -18.90 13.46 4.67
C LEU A 134 -18.88 11.93 4.73
N LEU A 135 -18.46 11.26 3.65
CA LEU A 135 -18.32 9.80 3.66
C LEU A 135 -17.30 9.33 4.71
N GLN A 136 -16.19 10.02 4.85
CA GLN A 136 -15.18 9.71 5.85
C GLN A 136 -15.68 10.00 7.27
N LEU A 137 -16.44 11.08 7.45
CA LEU A 137 -17.08 11.43 8.73
C LEU A 137 -18.06 10.32 9.17
N MET A 138 -18.91 9.83 8.26
CA MET A 138 -19.87 8.74 8.55
C MET A 138 -19.17 7.41 8.88
N ARG A 139 -17.94 7.22 8.40
CA ARG A 139 -17.09 6.06 8.75
C ARG A 139 -16.32 6.23 10.05
N GLY A 140 -16.46 7.37 10.73
CA GLY A 140 -15.74 7.66 11.97
C GLY A 140 -14.24 7.90 11.78
N ALA A 141 -13.84 8.43 10.62
CA ALA A 141 -12.45 8.70 10.31
C ALA A 141 -11.85 9.78 11.22
N GLY A 142 -10.55 9.66 11.52
CA GLY A 142 -9.75 10.69 12.17
C GLY A 142 -9.23 11.75 11.20
N ALA A 143 -8.26 12.57 11.64
CA ALA A 143 -7.72 13.68 10.87
C ALA A 143 -7.28 13.26 9.46
N ALA A 144 -6.52 12.18 9.31
CA ALA A 144 -6.07 11.66 8.02
C ALA A 144 -7.21 11.38 7.03
N GLY A 145 -8.31 10.75 7.48
CA GLY A 145 -9.46 10.50 6.60
C GLY A 145 -10.29 11.76 6.34
N LEU A 146 -10.46 12.63 7.35
CA LEU A 146 -11.18 13.89 7.22
C LEU A 146 -10.42 14.95 6.40
N SER A 147 -9.13 14.77 6.13
CA SER A 147 -8.39 15.58 5.15
C SER A 147 -8.93 15.44 3.73
N ALA A 148 -9.82 14.46 3.51
CA ALA A 148 -10.41 14.09 2.23
C ALA A 148 -9.34 13.82 1.15
N MET A 149 -9.31 14.57 0.03
CA MET A 149 -8.36 14.33 -1.05
C MET A 149 -7.25 15.39 -1.03
N PRO A 150 -5.96 15.00 -1.01
CA PRO A 150 -4.87 15.96 -1.13
C PRO A 150 -4.78 16.53 -2.55
N PHE A 151 -4.26 17.76 -2.67
CA PHE A 151 -3.93 18.37 -3.96
C PHE A 151 -2.97 17.51 -4.77
N ALA A 152 -1.89 17.06 -4.13
CA ALA A 152 -0.87 16.21 -4.74
C ALA A 152 -0.59 14.99 -3.87
N GLN A 153 -0.33 13.84 -4.50
CA GLN A 153 0.13 12.64 -3.82
C GLN A 153 1.04 11.81 -4.72
N ALA A 154 1.94 11.04 -4.13
CA ALA A 154 2.73 10.05 -4.88
C ALA A 154 1.80 9.02 -5.53
N PHE A 155 2.11 8.65 -6.78
CA PHE A 155 1.32 7.71 -7.56
C PHE A 155 2.21 6.91 -8.51
N SER A 156 2.28 5.59 -8.31
CA SER A 156 3.22 4.72 -9.03
C SER A 156 4.65 5.25 -8.93
N GLN A 157 5.32 5.50 -10.04
CA GLN A 157 6.67 6.08 -10.10
C GLN A 157 6.66 7.63 -10.21
N GLY A 158 5.49 8.25 -10.25
CA GLY A 158 5.30 9.70 -10.41
C GLY A 158 4.30 10.27 -9.43
N TRP A 159 3.41 11.14 -9.90
CA TRP A 159 2.52 11.94 -9.08
C TRP A 159 1.07 11.90 -9.58
N LEU A 160 0.13 12.21 -8.70
CA LEU A 160 -1.26 12.46 -9.02
C LEU A 160 -1.67 13.79 -8.40
N LEU A 161 -2.19 14.72 -9.24
CA LEU A 161 -2.66 16.04 -8.84
C LEU A 161 -4.16 16.22 -9.14
N ARG A 162 -4.79 17.08 -8.33
CA ARG A 162 -6.21 17.45 -8.45
C ARG A 162 -6.33 18.98 -8.50
N PRO A 163 -6.09 19.57 -9.67
CA PRO A 163 -5.99 21.04 -9.77
C PRO A 163 -7.33 21.78 -9.64
N LEU A 164 -8.46 21.08 -9.71
CA LEU A 164 -9.78 21.70 -9.58
C LEU A 164 -10.38 21.64 -8.16
N LEU A 165 -9.64 21.19 -7.15
CA LEU A 165 -10.17 21.01 -5.78
C LEU A 165 -10.70 22.28 -5.14
N ASP A 166 -10.22 23.46 -5.54
CA ASP A 166 -10.64 24.75 -5.02
C ASP A 166 -11.86 25.34 -5.77
N PHE A 167 -12.29 24.71 -6.89
CA PHE A 167 -13.40 25.17 -7.68
C PHE A 167 -14.67 24.37 -7.40
N SER A 168 -15.81 25.05 -7.34
CA SER A 168 -17.11 24.41 -7.21
C SER A 168 -17.56 23.80 -8.54
N ARG A 169 -18.43 22.79 -8.45
CA ARG A 169 -19.08 22.22 -9.63
C ARG A 169 -19.82 23.28 -10.45
N GLN A 170 -20.45 24.28 -9.81
CA GLN A 170 -21.15 25.36 -10.52
C GLN A 170 -20.19 26.18 -11.38
N GLN A 171 -19.01 26.53 -10.86
CA GLN A 171 -18.02 27.27 -11.66
C GLN A 171 -17.54 26.47 -12.88
N ILE A 172 -17.39 25.14 -12.74
CA ILE A 172 -17.04 24.23 -13.84
C ILE A 172 -18.17 24.20 -14.89
N LEU A 173 -19.42 24.08 -14.46
CA LEU A 173 -20.58 24.08 -15.34
C LEU A 173 -20.73 25.42 -16.06
N ASP A 174 -20.48 26.55 -15.40
CA ASP A 174 -20.55 27.90 -16.01
C ASP A 174 -19.54 28.03 -17.17
N ILE A 175 -18.34 27.44 -17.05
CA ILE A 175 -17.38 27.39 -18.16
C ILE A 175 -17.91 26.49 -19.28
N ALA A 176 -18.36 25.27 -18.93
CA ALA A 176 -18.83 24.32 -19.92
C ALA A 176 -19.98 24.87 -20.77
N HIS A 177 -20.91 25.65 -20.15
CA HIS A 177 -22.00 26.30 -20.83
C HIS A 177 -21.54 27.51 -21.66
N ALA A 178 -20.64 28.34 -21.12
CA ALA A 178 -20.11 29.51 -21.84
C ALA A 178 -19.36 29.10 -23.12
N GLU A 179 -18.64 27.99 -23.07
CA GLU A 179 -17.88 27.45 -24.20
C GLU A 179 -18.70 26.48 -25.07
N ASN A 180 -19.98 26.27 -24.75
CA ASN A 180 -20.89 25.36 -25.46
C ASN A 180 -20.29 23.91 -25.59
N PHE A 181 -19.69 23.40 -24.54
CA PHE A 181 -19.12 22.04 -24.59
C PHE A 181 -20.23 20.99 -24.67
N SER A 182 -19.95 19.92 -25.41
CA SER A 182 -20.65 18.66 -25.29
C SER A 182 -19.86 17.75 -24.37
N TRP A 183 -20.55 16.96 -23.54
CA TRP A 183 -19.95 15.98 -22.62
C TRP A 183 -20.83 14.73 -22.53
N VAL A 184 -20.26 13.69 -21.94
CA VAL A 184 -20.94 12.42 -21.69
C VAL A 184 -21.57 12.45 -20.30
N ASP A 185 -22.87 12.17 -20.23
CA ASP A 185 -23.57 11.92 -18.97
C ASP A 185 -23.72 10.40 -18.76
N ASP A 186 -23.05 9.86 -17.76
CA ASP A 186 -23.17 8.45 -17.37
C ASP A 186 -24.46 8.26 -16.55
N PRO A 187 -25.42 7.43 -17.00
CA PRO A 187 -26.66 7.16 -16.28
C PRO A 187 -26.46 6.60 -14.88
N SER A 188 -25.32 5.94 -14.60
CA SER A 188 -25.00 5.42 -13.27
C SER A 188 -24.82 6.51 -12.22
N ASN A 189 -24.55 7.75 -12.62
CA ASN A 189 -24.48 8.91 -11.72
C ASN A 189 -25.82 9.25 -11.06
N ALA A 190 -26.95 8.77 -11.61
CA ALA A 190 -28.28 8.98 -11.06
C ALA A 190 -28.70 7.94 -10.02
N ASP A 191 -27.93 6.87 -9.82
CA ASP A 191 -28.29 5.75 -8.94
C ASP A 191 -27.98 6.07 -7.47
N GLU A 192 -29.01 6.44 -6.70
CA GLU A 192 -28.91 6.78 -5.27
C GLU A 192 -28.61 5.58 -4.33
N ARG A 193 -28.55 4.36 -4.85
CA ARG A 193 -28.09 3.20 -4.08
C ARG A 193 -26.61 3.34 -3.66
N PHE A 194 -25.87 4.18 -4.39
CA PHE A 194 -24.49 4.51 -4.03
C PHE A 194 -24.44 5.71 -3.09
N ASP A 195 -23.81 5.55 -1.94
CA ASP A 195 -23.69 6.57 -0.88
C ASP A 195 -23.24 7.94 -1.43
N ARG A 196 -22.32 7.93 -2.39
CA ARG A 196 -21.80 9.16 -3.00
C ARG A 196 -22.86 9.89 -3.82
N ASN A 197 -23.63 9.15 -4.61
CA ASN A 197 -24.73 9.74 -5.38
C ASN A 197 -25.86 10.24 -4.47
N TYR A 198 -26.19 9.51 -3.41
CA TYR A 198 -27.15 9.94 -2.42
C TYR A 198 -26.72 11.24 -1.71
N LEU A 199 -25.45 11.35 -1.32
CA LEU A 199 -24.92 12.60 -0.78
C LEU A 199 -25.05 13.75 -1.79
N ARG A 200 -24.68 13.53 -3.04
CA ARG A 200 -24.70 14.54 -4.13
C ARG A 200 -26.09 15.01 -4.46
N GLN A 201 -27.06 14.10 -4.54
CA GLN A 201 -28.40 14.41 -5.07
C GLN A 201 -29.40 14.80 -3.97
N THR A 202 -29.23 14.27 -2.78
CA THR A 202 -30.23 14.43 -1.71
C THR A 202 -29.70 15.24 -0.52
N ILE A 203 -28.56 14.88 0.03
CA ILE A 203 -28.06 15.45 1.29
C ILE A 203 -27.44 16.84 1.07
N LEU A 204 -26.47 16.96 0.17
CA LEU A 204 -25.78 18.23 -0.08
C LEU A 204 -26.74 19.34 -0.57
N PRO A 205 -27.68 19.09 -1.50
CA PRO A 205 -28.66 20.09 -1.87
C PRO A 205 -29.54 20.55 -0.70
N THR A 206 -29.89 19.64 0.21
CA THR A 206 -30.66 19.99 1.42
C THR A 206 -29.85 20.92 2.33
N PHE A 207 -28.56 20.65 2.51
CA PHE A 207 -27.66 21.52 3.29
C PHE A 207 -27.47 22.87 2.61
N ILE A 208 -27.19 22.88 1.30
CA ILE A 208 -26.97 24.11 0.52
C ILE A 208 -28.21 25.03 0.55
N LYS A 209 -29.42 24.47 0.48
CA LYS A 209 -30.64 25.21 0.61
C LYS A 209 -30.75 26.00 1.91
N ARG A 210 -30.29 25.41 3.01
CA ARG A 210 -30.29 26.02 4.35
C ARG A 210 -29.07 26.87 4.61
N TRP A 211 -27.89 26.39 4.16
CA TRP A 211 -26.58 27.02 4.33
C TRP A 211 -25.86 27.09 2.99
N PRO A 212 -26.01 28.17 2.22
CA PRO A 212 -25.44 28.27 0.87
C PRO A 212 -23.93 28.11 0.78
N GLN A 213 -23.20 28.34 1.88
CA GLN A 213 -21.75 28.18 1.98
C GLN A 213 -21.31 26.78 2.41
N THR A 214 -22.18 25.76 2.33
CA THR A 214 -21.88 24.38 2.80
C THR A 214 -20.61 23.84 2.17
N ILE A 215 -20.47 23.89 0.84
CA ILE A 215 -19.29 23.34 0.14
C ILE A 215 -17.99 24.05 0.57
N PRO A 216 -17.87 25.38 0.52
CA PRO A 216 -16.67 26.08 1.01
C PRO A 216 -16.36 25.82 2.49
N ILE A 217 -17.39 25.69 3.35
CA ILE A 217 -17.18 25.39 4.78
C ILE A 217 -16.60 24.01 4.97
N ILE A 218 -17.16 22.99 4.30
CA ILE A 218 -16.67 21.61 4.40
C ILE A 218 -15.25 21.49 3.82
N THR A 219 -14.99 22.11 2.66
CA THR A 219 -13.66 22.10 2.04
C THR A 219 -12.61 22.72 2.96
N ARG A 220 -12.93 23.86 3.58
CA ARG A 220 -12.06 24.49 4.57
C ARG A 220 -11.83 23.61 5.79
N ALA A 221 -12.88 22.93 6.29
CA ALA A 221 -12.72 21.97 7.38
C ALA A 221 -11.79 20.81 7.00
N ALA A 222 -11.89 20.30 5.77
CA ALA A 222 -10.98 19.27 5.25
C ALA A 222 -9.53 19.76 5.20
N GLN A 223 -9.29 21.01 4.74
CA GLN A 223 -7.95 21.62 4.74
C GLN A 223 -7.37 21.74 6.15
N GLN A 224 -8.19 22.20 7.13
CA GLN A 224 -7.75 22.24 8.52
C GLN A 224 -7.40 20.86 9.07
N GLN A 225 -8.12 19.81 8.67
CA GLN A 225 -7.77 18.45 9.05
C GLN A 225 -6.48 17.96 8.37
N ALA A 226 -6.19 18.40 7.16
CA ALA A 226 -4.91 18.12 6.50
C ALA A 226 -3.74 18.76 7.26
N GLU A 227 -3.84 20.02 7.65
CA GLU A 227 -2.85 20.70 8.50
C GLU A 227 -2.67 19.98 9.85
N ASN A 228 -3.78 19.59 10.51
CA ASN A 228 -3.72 18.82 11.74
C ASN A 228 -3.00 17.47 11.54
N GLN A 229 -3.23 16.79 10.41
CA GLN A 229 -2.55 15.53 10.10
C GLN A 229 -1.04 15.73 9.92
N GLU A 230 -0.61 16.78 9.23
CA GLU A 230 0.80 17.13 9.08
C GLU A 230 1.47 17.38 10.44
N LEU A 231 0.81 18.12 11.33
CA LEU A 231 1.30 18.34 12.69
C LEU A 231 1.38 17.04 13.49
N LEU A 232 0.40 16.14 13.37
CA LEU A 232 0.40 14.84 14.02
C LEU A 232 1.52 13.94 13.49
N GLU A 233 1.80 13.97 12.20
CA GLU A 233 2.94 13.25 11.59
C GLU A 233 4.28 13.81 12.07
N ALA A 234 4.43 15.12 12.10
CA ALA A 234 5.65 15.77 12.61
C ALA A 234 5.90 15.43 14.09
N LEU A 235 4.85 15.44 14.92
CA LEU A 235 4.92 15.04 16.32
C LEU A 235 5.32 13.56 16.44
N ALA A 236 4.69 12.67 15.66
CA ALA A 236 5.03 11.25 15.70
C ALA A 236 6.47 10.97 15.25
N ALA A 237 6.95 11.69 14.23
CA ALA A 237 8.34 11.59 13.78
C ALA A 237 9.32 12.06 14.89
N GLN A 238 8.98 13.12 15.63
CA GLN A 238 9.74 13.58 16.78
C GLN A 238 9.73 12.54 17.91
N ASP A 239 8.57 11.95 18.22
CA ASP A 239 8.39 10.94 19.27
C ASP A 239 9.21 9.66 19.00
N LEU A 240 9.24 9.22 17.76
CA LEU A 240 10.01 8.04 17.35
C LEU A 240 11.50 8.35 17.19
N GLY A 241 11.87 9.62 17.12
CA GLY A 241 13.25 10.08 16.97
C GLY A 241 13.84 9.81 15.58
N PRO A 242 15.08 10.28 15.34
CA PRO A 242 15.73 10.13 14.05
C PRO A 242 16.03 8.67 13.74
N GLY A 243 16.00 8.32 12.45
CA GLY A 243 16.36 7.00 11.93
C GLY A 243 15.40 6.52 10.85
N LYS A 244 15.81 5.44 10.16
CA LYS A 244 14.96 4.78 9.18
C LYS A 244 13.82 4.04 9.88
N ILE A 245 12.61 4.26 9.45
CA ILE A 245 11.45 3.49 9.92
C ILE A 245 11.55 2.08 9.32
N THR A 246 11.55 1.09 10.22
CA THR A 246 11.64 -0.33 9.87
C THR A 246 10.41 -1.07 10.37
N THR A 247 10.32 -2.36 10.07
CA THR A 247 9.28 -3.25 10.60
C THR A 247 9.46 -3.58 12.09
N VAL A 248 10.50 -3.03 12.73
CA VAL A 248 10.78 -3.21 14.16
C VAL A 248 10.75 -1.85 14.86
N LEU A 249 10.02 -1.76 15.97
CA LEU A 249 9.89 -0.53 16.78
C LEU A 249 10.15 -0.84 18.25
N PRO A 250 11.16 -0.20 18.89
CA PRO A 250 11.42 -0.35 20.32
C PRO A 250 10.24 0.14 21.17
N VAL A 251 9.75 -0.68 22.09
CA VAL A 251 8.63 -0.36 23.00
C VAL A 251 8.98 0.81 23.91
N GLU A 252 10.24 0.96 24.31
CA GLU A 252 10.71 2.05 25.17
C GLU A 252 10.42 3.44 24.61
N LYS A 253 10.41 3.60 23.28
CA LYS A 253 10.05 4.87 22.60
C LYS A 253 8.58 5.23 22.79
N LEU A 254 7.73 4.22 23.01
CA LEU A 254 6.28 4.41 23.15
C LEU A 254 5.85 4.56 24.60
N VAL A 255 6.38 3.73 25.52
CA VAL A 255 5.93 3.72 26.92
C VAL A 255 6.22 4.99 27.69
N GLN A 256 7.11 5.84 27.19
CA GLN A 256 7.41 7.16 27.77
C GLN A 256 6.36 8.21 27.37
N LEU A 257 5.54 7.92 26.37
CA LEU A 257 4.52 8.82 25.84
C LEU A 257 3.19 8.59 26.57
N ASP A 258 2.35 9.61 26.61
CA ASP A 258 0.94 9.43 26.97
C ASP A 258 0.17 8.63 25.91
N GLU A 259 -0.97 8.07 26.26
CA GLU A 259 -1.74 7.18 25.37
C GLU A 259 -2.15 7.82 24.03
N PRO A 260 -2.57 9.11 23.94
CA PRO A 260 -2.82 9.76 22.65
C PRO A 260 -1.58 9.81 21.76
N ARG A 261 -0.40 10.13 22.30
CA ARG A 261 0.87 10.15 21.52
C ARG A 261 1.32 8.74 21.15
N GLN A 262 1.14 7.75 22.04
CA GLN A 262 1.39 6.34 21.69
C GLN A 262 0.57 5.91 20.47
N ARG A 263 -0.73 6.22 20.44
CA ARG A 263 -1.60 5.94 19.29
C ARG A 263 -1.15 6.66 18.02
N ASN A 264 -0.75 7.92 18.15
CA ASN A 264 -0.28 8.72 17.02
C ASN A 264 1.01 8.14 16.44
N ALA A 265 1.99 7.85 17.28
CA ALA A 265 3.27 7.27 16.88
C ALA A 265 3.10 5.87 16.23
N LEU A 266 2.20 5.03 16.79
CA LEU A 266 1.88 3.72 16.19
C LEU A 266 1.22 3.88 14.83
N ARG A 267 0.25 4.79 14.66
CA ARG A 267 -0.39 5.03 13.35
C ARG A 267 0.63 5.47 12.32
N TYR A 268 1.47 6.44 12.67
CA TYR A 268 2.54 6.92 11.81
C TYR A 268 3.49 5.79 11.40
N TRP A 269 3.92 4.96 12.35
CA TRP A 269 4.80 3.83 12.08
C TRP A 269 4.16 2.78 11.15
N LEU A 270 2.89 2.46 11.36
CA LEU A 270 2.12 1.54 10.51
C LEU A 270 1.96 2.10 9.09
N GLU A 271 1.63 3.38 8.96
CA GLU A 271 1.47 4.07 7.68
C GLU A 271 2.77 4.09 6.87
N LYS A 272 3.88 4.44 7.51
CA LYS A 272 5.20 4.43 6.85
C LYS A 272 5.65 3.03 6.42
N ASN A 273 5.12 1.97 7.05
CA ASN A 273 5.25 0.59 6.60
C ASN A 273 4.17 0.17 5.58
N GLN A 274 3.37 1.12 5.06
CA GLN A 274 2.35 0.90 4.02
C GLN A 274 1.28 -0.13 4.42
N LEU A 275 0.96 -0.19 5.70
CA LEU A 275 -0.03 -1.11 6.23
C LEU A 275 -1.41 -0.46 6.34
N ARG A 276 -2.43 -1.26 6.17
CA ARG A 276 -3.81 -0.85 6.44
C ARG A 276 -3.99 -0.55 7.93
N MET A 277 -4.60 0.59 8.24
CA MET A 277 -4.82 0.98 9.62
C MET A 277 -5.75 0.01 10.35
N PRO A 278 -5.36 -0.46 11.54
CA PRO A 278 -6.23 -1.28 12.37
C PRO A 278 -7.44 -0.48 12.89
N SER A 279 -8.53 -1.19 13.18
CA SER A 279 -9.69 -0.58 13.84
C SER A 279 -9.33 -0.02 15.22
N ARG A 280 -10.19 0.87 15.75
CA ARG A 280 -10.00 1.42 17.10
C ARG A 280 -9.87 0.31 18.17
N ALA A 281 -10.65 -0.76 18.06
CA ALA A 281 -10.60 -1.89 18.99
C ALA A 281 -9.25 -2.62 18.93
N ILE A 282 -8.74 -2.88 17.72
CA ILE A 282 -7.43 -3.51 17.53
C ILE A 282 -6.30 -2.58 18.02
N MET A 283 -6.39 -1.28 17.76
CA MET A 283 -5.41 -0.32 18.29
C MET A 283 -5.37 -0.33 19.81
N GLN A 284 -6.54 -0.39 20.48
CA GLN A 284 -6.60 -0.51 21.94
C GLN A 284 -5.99 -1.83 22.43
N GLN A 285 -6.18 -2.92 21.69
CA GLN A 285 -5.57 -4.22 21.97
C GLN A 285 -4.04 -4.14 21.88
N ILE A 286 -3.50 -3.47 20.85
CA ILE A 286 -2.05 -3.22 20.70
C ILE A 286 -1.51 -2.49 21.93
N LEU A 287 -2.15 -1.40 22.34
CA LEU A 287 -1.72 -0.62 23.50
C LEU A 287 -1.74 -1.46 24.78
N SER A 288 -2.85 -2.14 25.07
CA SER A 288 -3.02 -2.87 26.33
C SER A 288 -2.20 -4.16 26.43
N GLN A 289 -2.09 -4.93 25.32
CA GLN A 289 -1.47 -6.25 25.35
C GLN A 289 0.02 -6.21 24.99
N LEU A 290 0.43 -5.35 24.04
CA LEU A 290 1.80 -5.33 23.55
C LEU A 290 2.68 -4.27 24.20
N LEU A 291 2.12 -3.12 24.60
CA LEU A 291 2.90 -2.06 25.26
C LEU A 291 2.86 -2.18 26.78
N HIS A 292 1.72 -2.53 27.36
CA HIS A 292 1.51 -2.58 28.81
C HIS A 292 1.24 -4.00 29.35
N GLY A 293 1.31 -5.01 28.47
CA GLY A 293 1.20 -6.41 28.84
C GLY A 293 2.43 -6.93 29.59
N ARG A 294 2.34 -8.16 30.11
CA ARG A 294 3.48 -8.86 30.67
C ARG A 294 4.46 -9.21 29.57
N ASP A 295 5.76 -9.37 29.91
CA ASP A 295 6.85 -9.76 28.96
C ASP A 295 6.68 -11.21 28.42
N ASP A 296 5.44 -11.67 28.19
CA ASP A 296 5.19 -12.99 27.61
C ASP A 296 5.53 -12.96 26.11
N ALA A 297 6.46 -13.83 25.74
CA ALA A 297 7.01 -13.94 24.38
C ALA A 297 5.97 -14.29 23.28
N GLU A 298 4.70 -14.47 23.63
CA GLU A 298 3.63 -14.93 22.74
C GLU A 298 2.55 -13.86 22.47
N ALA A 299 2.68 -12.65 23.05
CA ALA A 299 1.71 -11.59 22.82
C ALA A 299 1.72 -11.18 21.34
N CYS A 300 0.57 -11.36 20.68
CA CYS A 300 0.39 -11.11 19.26
C CYS A 300 -1.00 -10.52 19.00
N VAL A 301 -1.05 -9.42 18.26
CA VAL A 301 -2.29 -8.84 17.75
C VAL A 301 -2.31 -8.96 16.24
N ARG A 302 -3.43 -9.46 15.69
CA ARG A 302 -3.59 -9.69 14.24
C ARG A 302 -4.76 -8.89 13.68
N TRP A 303 -4.58 -8.38 12.47
CA TRP A 303 -5.65 -7.79 11.66
C TRP A 303 -5.29 -7.93 10.18
N ASP A 304 -6.29 -8.13 9.34
CA ASP A 304 -6.11 -8.39 7.91
C ASP A 304 -5.02 -9.46 7.66
N ASP A 305 -3.98 -9.11 6.91
CA ASP A 305 -2.82 -9.94 6.62
C ASP A 305 -1.59 -9.58 7.48
N VAL A 306 -1.79 -8.86 8.58
CA VAL A 306 -0.71 -8.37 9.47
C VAL A 306 -0.77 -9.06 10.82
N ALA A 307 0.40 -9.40 11.36
CA ALA A 307 0.60 -9.81 12.74
C ALA A 307 1.64 -8.90 13.39
N LEU A 308 1.30 -8.33 14.53
CA LEU A 308 2.19 -7.53 15.36
C LEU A 308 2.53 -8.29 16.64
N TYR A 309 3.81 -8.56 16.82
CA TYR A 309 4.34 -9.28 17.98
C TYR A 309 5.13 -8.33 18.88
N CYS A 310 5.15 -8.61 20.18
CA CYS A 310 6.09 -7.99 21.12
C CYS A 310 7.12 -9.05 21.56
N TYR A 311 8.40 -8.78 21.31
CA TYR A 311 9.49 -9.67 21.70
C TYR A 311 10.72 -8.88 22.13
N ARG A 312 11.27 -9.19 23.31
CA ARG A 312 12.44 -8.48 23.87
C ARG A 312 12.28 -6.95 23.86
N LYS A 313 11.10 -6.47 24.25
CA LYS A 313 10.75 -5.02 24.27
C LYS A 313 10.84 -4.35 22.88
N GLN A 314 10.59 -5.10 21.84
CA GLN A 314 10.48 -4.61 20.47
C GLN A 314 9.17 -5.08 19.86
N LEU A 315 8.46 -4.19 19.18
CA LEU A 315 7.33 -4.52 18.32
C LEU A 315 7.87 -4.99 16.97
N HIS A 316 7.36 -6.11 16.47
CA HIS A 316 7.74 -6.68 15.18
C HIS A 316 6.52 -6.82 14.28
N LEU A 317 6.53 -6.12 13.17
CA LEU A 317 5.53 -6.29 12.10
C LEU A 317 5.88 -7.49 11.22
N GLN A 318 4.90 -8.35 11.00
CA GLN A 318 5.03 -9.50 10.10
C GLN A 318 3.79 -9.60 9.22
N LYS A 319 3.96 -9.96 7.96
CA LYS A 319 2.84 -10.44 7.15
C LYS A 319 2.45 -11.84 7.63
N THR A 320 1.16 -12.09 7.73
CA THR A 320 0.66 -13.43 8.03
C THR A 320 0.96 -14.34 6.85
N VAL A 321 1.73 -15.39 7.10
CA VAL A 321 2.03 -16.43 6.11
C VAL A 321 1.30 -17.69 6.54
N ASN A 322 0.50 -18.24 5.65
CA ASN A 322 -0.13 -19.54 5.89
C ASN A 322 0.92 -20.63 5.63
N HIS A 323 1.58 -21.03 6.70
CA HIS A 323 2.63 -22.07 6.67
C HIS A 323 2.16 -23.31 7.42
N ASP A 324 2.21 -24.45 6.72
CA ASP A 324 1.96 -25.76 7.34
C ASP A 324 3.27 -26.34 7.85
N ALA A 325 3.47 -26.30 9.16
CA ALA A 325 4.66 -26.89 9.80
C ALA A 325 4.67 -28.43 9.76
N ALA A 326 3.54 -29.09 9.42
CA ALA A 326 3.49 -30.56 9.30
C ALA A 326 3.99 -31.05 7.93
N GLN A 327 4.20 -30.15 6.96
CA GLN A 327 4.68 -30.54 5.64
C GLN A 327 6.08 -31.19 5.70
N VAL A 328 6.27 -32.23 4.88
CA VAL A 328 7.55 -32.88 4.65
C VAL A 328 7.88 -32.82 3.18
N LEU A 329 9.03 -32.26 2.84
CA LEU A 329 9.48 -32.09 1.45
C LEU A 329 10.69 -32.97 1.19
N SER A 330 10.72 -33.67 0.04
CA SER A 330 11.89 -34.43 -0.40
C SER A 330 12.87 -33.52 -1.11
N TRP A 331 14.16 -33.69 -0.82
CA TRP A 331 15.23 -32.89 -1.42
C TRP A 331 16.48 -33.76 -1.70
N ASP A 332 17.19 -33.47 -2.77
CA ASP A 332 18.45 -34.13 -3.08
C ASP A 332 19.70 -33.25 -2.83
N GLY A 333 19.48 -32.00 -2.43
CA GLY A 333 20.55 -31.02 -2.20
C GLY A 333 21.27 -30.50 -3.44
N ARG A 334 20.94 -31.00 -4.66
CA ARG A 334 21.60 -30.58 -5.90
C ARG A 334 20.86 -29.42 -6.58
N GLN A 335 19.54 -29.43 -6.50
CA GLN A 335 18.69 -28.39 -7.08
C GLN A 335 18.03 -27.56 -5.98
N PRO A 336 17.74 -26.27 -6.23
CA PRO A 336 16.97 -25.46 -5.29
C PRO A 336 15.61 -26.09 -4.98
N LEU A 337 15.26 -26.22 -3.70
CA LEU A 337 13.96 -26.71 -3.26
C LEU A 337 13.04 -25.51 -3.00
N LEU A 338 11.95 -25.39 -3.77
CA LEU A 338 10.93 -24.35 -3.54
C LEU A 338 10.06 -24.72 -2.33
N ILE A 339 10.05 -23.86 -1.32
CA ILE A 339 9.12 -23.93 -0.19
C ILE A 339 7.96 -22.97 -0.51
N ALA A 340 6.94 -23.49 -1.18
CA ALA A 340 5.85 -22.69 -1.74
C ALA A 340 5.13 -21.85 -0.68
N SER A 341 4.89 -22.39 0.52
CA SER A 341 4.23 -21.68 1.63
C SER A 341 5.00 -20.46 2.12
N LEU A 342 6.32 -20.42 1.94
CA LEU A 342 7.19 -19.31 2.34
C LEU A 342 7.62 -18.43 1.15
N GLN A 343 7.33 -18.86 -0.08
CA GLN A 343 7.82 -18.23 -1.32
C GLN A 343 9.36 -18.11 -1.36
N GLN A 344 10.06 -19.06 -0.78
CA GLN A 344 11.50 -19.09 -0.62
C GLN A 344 12.09 -20.37 -1.22
N GLN A 345 13.37 -20.33 -1.53
CA GLN A 345 14.14 -21.49 -2.03
C GLN A 345 15.19 -21.88 -1.01
N LEU A 346 15.26 -23.18 -0.72
CA LEU A 346 16.34 -23.76 0.04
C LEU A 346 17.42 -24.23 -0.93
N VAL A 347 18.66 -23.83 -0.67
CA VAL A 347 19.84 -24.20 -1.47
C VAL A 347 20.99 -24.57 -0.54
N PHE A 348 21.95 -25.36 -1.05
CA PHE A 348 23.27 -25.46 -0.44
C PHE A 348 24.19 -24.37 -0.99
N GLU A 349 24.86 -23.66 -0.10
CA GLU A 349 25.98 -22.78 -0.42
C GLU A 349 27.30 -23.41 -0.02
N ALA A 350 28.29 -23.33 -0.89
CA ALA A 350 29.64 -23.76 -0.58
C ALA A 350 30.27 -22.83 0.47
N THR A 351 30.90 -23.41 1.46
CA THR A 351 31.60 -22.69 2.55
C THR A 351 32.98 -23.28 2.79
N ASN A 352 33.89 -22.49 3.33
CA ASN A 352 35.22 -22.94 3.68
C ASN A 352 35.29 -23.24 5.18
N HIS A 353 35.77 -24.44 5.54
CA HIS A 353 36.00 -24.89 6.92
C HIS A 353 34.76 -24.93 7.82
N SER A 354 33.56 -24.99 7.23
CA SER A 354 32.29 -25.07 7.98
C SER A 354 31.19 -25.70 7.12
N GLY A 355 30.07 -26.10 7.72
CA GLY A 355 28.94 -26.70 7.04
C GLY A 355 28.94 -28.24 7.07
N LEU A 356 28.03 -28.82 6.31
CA LEU A 356 27.91 -30.28 6.13
C LEU A 356 28.98 -30.79 5.16
N ILE A 357 29.38 -32.05 5.32
CA ILE A 357 30.28 -32.73 4.36
C ILE A 357 29.64 -32.76 2.97
N PRO A 358 30.45 -32.56 1.88
CA PRO A 358 29.91 -32.46 0.50
C PRO A 358 29.11 -33.66 0.01
N GLU A 359 29.41 -34.86 0.57
CA GLU A 359 28.76 -36.13 0.24
C GLU A 359 27.27 -36.18 0.64
N ILE A 360 26.78 -35.19 1.37
CA ILE A 360 25.36 -35.02 1.68
C ILE A 360 24.56 -34.64 0.42
N ALA A 361 25.16 -33.88 -0.51
CA ALA A 361 24.52 -33.55 -1.79
C ALA A 361 24.34 -34.82 -2.65
N GLY A 362 23.12 -35.06 -3.08
CA GLY A 362 22.70 -36.25 -3.84
C GLY A 362 22.16 -37.40 -2.98
N LYS A 363 22.13 -37.26 -1.65
CA LYS A 363 21.41 -38.20 -0.78
C LYS A 363 19.94 -37.89 -0.73
N ALA A 364 19.10 -38.85 -0.35
CA ALA A 364 17.67 -38.65 -0.12
C ALA A 364 17.47 -37.89 1.18
N LEU A 365 17.34 -36.59 1.10
CA LEU A 365 17.09 -35.68 2.22
C LEU A 365 15.61 -35.43 2.40
N GLN A 366 15.21 -35.13 3.62
CA GLN A 366 13.90 -34.63 3.94
C GLN A 366 14.03 -33.25 4.57
N VAL A 367 13.17 -32.32 4.13
CA VAL A 367 13.04 -31.00 4.74
C VAL A 367 11.74 -30.98 5.51
N ARG A 368 11.85 -30.78 6.81
CA ARG A 368 10.74 -30.73 7.77
C ARG A 368 10.75 -29.37 8.48
N PHE A 369 9.72 -29.09 9.24
CA PHE A 369 9.62 -27.90 10.08
C PHE A 369 9.43 -28.29 11.53
N ARG A 370 9.75 -27.36 12.42
CA ARG A 370 9.73 -27.58 13.84
C ARG A 370 8.32 -27.91 14.34
N GLN A 371 8.20 -29.01 15.10
CA GLN A 371 6.95 -29.42 15.78
C GLN A 371 7.12 -29.49 17.31
N GLY A 372 8.33 -29.37 17.78
CA GLY A 372 8.68 -29.43 19.21
C GLY A 372 9.38 -30.72 19.61
N GLY A 373 10.36 -30.59 20.50
CA GLY A 373 11.13 -31.73 20.99
C GLY A 373 12.40 -32.08 20.21
N GLU A 374 12.62 -31.43 19.04
CA GLU A 374 13.82 -31.69 18.21
C GLU A 374 15.09 -31.32 18.97
N LYS A 375 16.11 -32.14 18.76
CA LYS A 375 17.44 -32.01 19.39
C LYS A 375 18.52 -32.08 18.32
N ILE A 376 19.60 -31.35 18.51
CA ILE A 376 20.79 -31.39 17.68
C ILE A 376 22.03 -31.21 18.58
N LYS A 377 23.13 -31.86 18.23
CA LYS A 377 24.47 -31.54 18.76
C LYS A 377 25.14 -30.63 17.72
N PRO A 378 25.19 -29.30 17.92
CA PRO A 378 25.83 -28.41 16.95
C PRO A 378 27.33 -28.71 16.82
N ALA A 379 27.88 -28.52 15.62
CA ALA A 379 29.32 -28.68 15.37
C ALA A 379 30.14 -27.83 16.35
N GLY A 380 31.17 -28.43 16.92
CA GLY A 380 32.06 -27.80 17.90
C GLY A 380 31.48 -27.64 19.31
N GLN A 381 30.27 -28.15 19.58
CA GLN A 381 29.68 -28.15 20.93
C GLN A 381 29.77 -29.54 21.57
N PRO A 382 30.04 -29.62 22.90
CA PRO A 382 30.24 -30.91 23.58
C PRO A 382 28.93 -31.68 23.78
N HIS A 383 27.78 -30.99 23.82
CA HIS A 383 26.48 -31.57 24.22
C HIS A 383 25.37 -31.37 23.17
N THR A 384 24.39 -32.29 23.25
CA THR A 384 23.14 -32.18 22.49
C THR A 384 22.22 -31.20 23.19
N HIS A 385 21.61 -30.32 22.42
CA HIS A 385 20.66 -29.29 22.89
C HIS A 385 19.30 -29.42 22.19
N THR A 386 18.23 -28.97 22.87
CA THR A 386 16.93 -28.82 22.22
C THR A 386 16.94 -27.58 21.32
N LEU A 387 16.28 -27.64 20.16
CA LEU A 387 16.17 -26.47 19.29
C LEU A 387 15.51 -25.27 19.99
N LYS A 388 14.59 -25.53 20.94
CA LYS A 388 13.96 -24.46 21.74
C LYS A 388 15.04 -23.63 22.47
N ASN A 389 15.98 -24.27 23.14
CA ASN A 389 17.04 -23.61 23.91
C ASN A 389 18.03 -22.87 22.99
N LEU A 390 18.42 -23.51 21.88
CA LEU A 390 19.32 -22.92 20.90
C LEU A 390 18.72 -21.65 20.26
N PHE A 391 17.47 -21.71 19.81
CA PHE A 391 16.77 -20.55 19.26
C PHE A 391 16.59 -19.43 20.29
N GLN A 392 16.34 -19.79 21.57
CA GLN A 392 16.20 -18.79 22.62
C GLN A 392 17.53 -18.06 22.90
N GLN A 393 18.64 -18.81 22.92
CA GLN A 393 19.99 -18.24 23.07
C GLN A 393 20.37 -17.33 21.92
N GLN A 394 20.08 -17.75 20.69
CA GLN A 394 20.30 -16.93 19.47
C GLN A 394 19.30 -15.76 19.31
N GLY A 395 18.29 -15.68 20.18
CA GLY A 395 17.28 -14.61 20.09
C GLY A 395 16.32 -14.74 18.92
N VAL A 396 16.19 -15.94 18.35
CA VAL A 396 15.22 -16.18 17.26
C VAL A 396 13.80 -16.03 17.79
N PRO A 397 12.98 -15.12 17.21
CA PRO A 397 11.61 -14.91 17.64
C PRO A 397 10.75 -16.17 17.51
N PRO A 398 9.82 -16.46 18.46
CA PRO A 398 9.01 -17.68 18.46
C PRO A 398 8.28 -17.94 17.13
N TRP A 399 7.69 -16.92 16.53
CA TRP A 399 6.90 -17.01 15.29
C TRP A 399 7.73 -17.28 14.01
N LEU A 400 9.06 -17.19 14.09
CA LEU A 400 9.96 -17.58 12.99
C LEU A 400 10.45 -19.01 13.13
N ARG A 401 10.49 -19.55 14.35
CA ARG A 401 11.10 -20.86 14.63
C ARG A 401 10.46 -22.00 13.86
N ASP A 402 9.14 -21.97 13.72
CA ASP A 402 8.36 -23.01 13.04
C ASP A 402 8.41 -22.86 11.50
N ARG A 403 9.03 -21.78 11.00
CA ARG A 403 9.24 -21.53 9.56
C ARG A 403 10.67 -21.83 9.10
N ILE A 404 11.57 -22.12 10.04
CA ILE A 404 12.96 -22.45 9.71
C ILE A 404 13.01 -23.91 9.24
N PRO A 405 13.46 -24.18 8.01
CA PRO A 405 13.59 -25.55 7.53
C PRO A 405 14.64 -26.33 8.29
N LEU A 406 14.32 -27.57 8.58
CA LEU A 406 15.15 -28.55 9.24
C LEU A 406 15.51 -29.65 8.24
N VAL A 407 16.79 -29.89 7.98
CA VAL A 407 17.24 -30.90 7.02
C VAL A 407 17.54 -32.23 7.78
N TYR A 408 16.88 -33.28 7.31
CA TYR A 408 17.01 -34.62 7.85
C TYR A 408 17.63 -35.60 6.85
N LEU A 409 18.47 -36.51 7.35
CA LEU A 409 18.95 -37.67 6.63
C LEU A 409 18.61 -38.92 7.46
N ASN A 410 17.87 -39.88 6.90
CA ASN A 410 17.44 -41.10 7.59
C ASN A 410 16.83 -40.85 8.98
N ASP A 411 15.88 -39.87 9.04
CA ASP A 411 15.23 -39.40 10.26
C ASP A 411 16.13 -38.72 11.31
N GLU A 412 17.40 -38.54 11.03
CA GLU A 412 18.30 -37.75 11.87
C GLU A 412 18.39 -36.31 11.44
N LEU A 413 18.26 -35.37 12.38
CA LEU A 413 18.38 -33.94 12.13
C LEU A 413 19.84 -33.56 11.89
N ILE A 414 20.22 -33.27 10.65
CA ILE A 414 21.60 -32.97 10.26
C ILE A 414 21.88 -31.47 10.14
N ALA A 415 20.86 -30.63 9.90
CA ALA A 415 21.05 -29.17 9.86
C ALA A 415 19.75 -28.40 10.17
N VAL A 416 19.95 -27.22 10.75
CA VAL A 416 18.95 -26.17 10.92
C VAL A 416 19.33 -25.00 10.00
N CYS A 417 18.57 -24.76 8.97
CA CYS A 417 18.92 -23.84 7.90
C CYS A 417 19.28 -22.44 8.43
N GLY A 418 20.45 -21.96 8.03
CA GLY A 418 20.97 -20.66 8.44
C GLY A 418 21.50 -20.56 9.88
N TYR A 419 21.50 -21.68 10.65
CA TYR A 419 21.89 -21.63 12.06
C TYR A 419 22.94 -22.69 12.46
N TRP A 420 22.64 -23.97 12.34
CA TRP A 420 23.51 -25.03 12.86
C TRP A 420 23.56 -26.24 11.93
N VAL A 421 24.72 -26.93 11.95
CA VAL A 421 24.88 -28.25 11.38
C VAL A 421 25.22 -29.24 12.53
N ALA A 422 24.80 -30.46 12.38
CA ALA A 422 25.10 -31.53 13.37
C ALA A 422 26.55 -31.91 13.31
N ASP A 423 27.18 -32.08 14.49
CA ASP A 423 28.60 -32.40 14.69
C ASP A 423 29.05 -33.65 13.90
N ALA A 424 28.19 -34.69 13.87
CA ALA A 424 28.45 -35.94 13.14
C ALA A 424 28.55 -35.80 11.61
N TYR A 425 28.00 -34.71 11.06
CA TYR A 425 27.97 -34.46 9.62
C TYR A 425 28.71 -33.18 9.22
N ALA A 426 29.37 -32.55 10.19
CA ALA A 426 30.10 -31.31 9.96
C ALA A 426 31.46 -31.59 9.31
N VAL A 427 31.88 -30.74 8.41
CA VAL A 427 33.24 -30.78 7.84
C VAL A 427 34.23 -30.26 8.87
N ASN A 428 35.34 -30.99 9.03
CA ASN A 428 36.44 -30.61 9.93
C ASN A 428 37.49 -29.69 9.25
N SER A 429 37.61 -29.79 7.94
CA SER A 429 38.51 -28.95 7.11
C SER A 429 38.11 -29.06 5.64
N GLY A 430 38.41 -28.03 4.84
CA GLY A 430 38.08 -28.01 3.41
C GLY A 430 36.72 -27.40 3.12
N GLU A 431 36.16 -27.73 1.97
CA GLU A 431 34.85 -27.22 1.54
C GLU A 431 33.70 -27.93 2.25
N GLY A 432 32.69 -27.18 2.63
CA GLY A 432 31.46 -27.67 3.22
C GLY A 432 30.21 -27.06 2.53
N LEU A 433 29.05 -27.60 2.90
CA LEU A 433 27.74 -27.15 2.38
C LEU A 433 26.88 -26.60 3.51
N LEU A 434 26.43 -25.36 3.37
CA LEU A 434 25.51 -24.75 4.32
C LEU A 434 24.10 -24.64 3.69
N PRO A 435 23.06 -25.23 4.31
CA PRO A 435 21.69 -25.04 3.83
C PRO A 435 21.20 -23.63 4.20
N VAL A 436 20.90 -22.83 3.19
CA VAL A 436 20.42 -21.46 3.35
C VAL A 436 19.12 -21.23 2.59
N ILE A 437 18.34 -20.28 3.08
CA ILE A 437 17.10 -19.85 2.45
C ILE A 437 17.38 -18.59 1.64
N LYS A 438 16.95 -18.58 0.39
CA LYS A 438 16.97 -17.41 -0.51
C LYS A 438 15.56 -17.00 -0.87
N GLU A 439 15.34 -15.73 -1.07
CA GLU A 439 14.11 -15.26 -1.71
C GLU A 439 14.07 -15.79 -3.15
N LYS A 440 12.86 -16.10 -3.63
CA LYS A 440 12.69 -16.49 -5.03
C LYS A 440 13.09 -15.31 -5.90
N GLU A 441 14.14 -15.43 -6.71
CA GLU A 441 14.44 -14.43 -7.74
C GLU A 441 13.20 -14.28 -8.64
N ASN A 442 12.60 -13.10 -8.61
CA ASN A 442 11.55 -12.77 -9.57
C ASN A 442 12.19 -12.71 -10.96
N ALA A 443 11.74 -13.55 -11.87
CA ALA A 443 12.25 -13.65 -13.23
C ALA A 443 12.06 -12.37 -14.09
N ASN A 444 11.59 -11.28 -13.48
CA ASN A 444 11.31 -9.99 -14.13
C ASN A 444 12.41 -8.92 -13.99
N GLU A 445 13.57 -9.23 -13.38
CA GLU A 445 14.70 -8.27 -13.33
C GLU A 445 15.77 -8.49 -14.41
N ARG A 446 15.49 -9.36 -15.38
CA ARG A 446 16.37 -9.54 -16.55
C ARG A 446 15.60 -9.31 -17.85
N GLN A 447 15.14 -8.08 -18.09
CA GLN A 447 14.91 -7.58 -19.46
C GLN A 447 15.10 -6.05 -19.50
#